data_3fb214e2d4112d3ff5351d3c0fc8899d
#
_entry.id   3fb214e2d4112d3ff5351d3c0fc8899d
#
_cell.length_a   1.000
_cell.length_b   1.000
_cell.length_c   1.000
_cell.angle_alpha   90.00
_cell.angle_beta   90.00
_cell.angle_gamma   90.00
#
_symmetry.space_group_name_H-M   'P 1'
#
loop_
_entity.id
_entity.type
_entity.pdbx_description
1 polymer ?
#
loop_
_entity_poly.entity_id
_entity_poly.type
_entity_poly.pdbx_seq_one_letter_code
_entity_poly.pdbx_strand_id
1 'polypeptide(L)'
;MSQSIPQKLKTEVQEFLQAKYPEDEAYRKELRFNDLYTLLQNGVAHWWFEKKDGTDRNAFGTLNKDLLEELIGENDNSSQSTSGQEEFNGVFHYFDVEKMAWRGLRIDSILEIDFDYGSI
;
A
#
# COMPACT_ATOMS: atom_id res chain seq x y z
N MET A 1 -16.45 -3.44 10.09
CA MET A 1 -16.02 -2.07 10.04
C MET A 1 -14.78 -1.90 9.23
N SER A 2 -14.80 -1.02 8.31
CA SER A 2 -13.63 -0.80 7.51
C SER A 2 -12.60 0.01 8.27
N GLN A 3 -11.35 -0.20 7.96
CA GLN A 3 -10.26 0.54 8.55
C GLN A 3 -10.06 1.83 7.80
N SER A 4 -10.05 2.93 8.52
CA SER A 4 -9.74 4.20 7.89
C SER A 4 -8.25 4.37 7.84
N ILE A 5 -7.80 5.05 6.82
CA ILE A 5 -6.39 5.40 6.73
C ILE A 5 -6.06 6.37 7.89
N PRO A 6 -4.96 6.15 8.62
CA PRO A 6 -4.61 7.04 9.71
C PRO A 6 -4.39 8.47 9.21
N GLN A 7 -4.79 9.45 10.02
CA GLN A 7 -4.72 10.84 9.61
C GLN A 7 -3.31 11.27 9.23
N LYS A 8 -2.32 10.82 9.96
CA LYS A 8 -0.95 11.21 9.66
C LYS A 8 -0.53 10.70 8.28
N LEU A 9 -0.84 9.44 7.98
CA LEU A 9 -0.52 8.88 6.69
C LEU A 9 -1.29 9.59 5.58
N LYS A 10 -2.56 9.88 5.83
CA LYS A 10 -3.39 10.56 4.86
C LYS A 10 -2.78 11.91 4.49
N THR A 11 -2.36 12.67 5.47
CA THR A 11 -1.75 13.97 5.24
C THR A 11 -0.44 13.83 4.47
N GLU A 12 0.38 12.85 4.83
CA GLU A 12 1.65 12.64 4.15
C GLU A 12 1.44 12.27 2.69
N VAL A 13 0.46 11.41 2.42
CA VAL A 13 0.15 11.02 1.05
C VAL A 13 -0.33 12.22 0.25
N GLN A 14 -1.23 13.01 0.82
CA GLN A 14 -1.75 14.18 0.14
C GLN A 14 -0.64 15.17 -0.20
N GLU A 15 0.20 15.46 0.76
CA GLU A 15 1.27 16.42 0.54
C GLU A 15 2.27 15.93 -0.48
N PHE A 16 2.60 14.65 -0.43
CA PHE A 16 3.53 14.08 -1.39
C PHE A 16 2.99 14.20 -2.81
N LEU A 17 1.73 13.84 -2.99
CA LEU A 17 1.14 13.85 -4.33
C LEU A 17 0.91 15.26 -4.83
N GLN A 18 0.49 16.17 -3.95
CA GLN A 18 0.25 17.55 -4.37
C GLN A 18 1.53 18.26 -4.74
N ALA A 19 2.63 17.88 -4.16
CA ALA A 19 3.91 18.48 -4.50
C ALA A 19 4.43 18.00 -5.86
N LYS A 20 3.88 16.89 -6.36
CA LYS A 20 4.44 16.24 -7.53
C LYS A 20 3.53 16.28 -8.75
N TYR A 21 2.23 16.40 -8.55
CA TYR A 21 1.25 16.30 -9.62
C TYR A 21 0.26 17.44 -9.57
N PRO A 22 -0.38 17.76 -10.71
CA PRO A 22 -1.49 18.71 -10.70
C PRO A 22 -2.61 18.24 -9.78
N GLU A 23 -3.42 19.16 -9.36
CA GLU A 23 -4.41 18.91 -8.31
C GLU A 23 -5.33 17.74 -8.62
N ASP A 24 -5.89 17.69 -9.83
CA ASP A 24 -6.82 16.63 -10.15
C ASP A 24 -6.13 15.27 -10.28
N GLU A 25 -4.92 15.26 -10.79
CA GLU A 25 -4.18 14.01 -10.89
C GLU A 25 -3.76 13.51 -9.49
N ALA A 26 -3.32 14.43 -8.65
CA ALA A 26 -2.96 14.09 -7.28
C ALA A 26 -4.17 13.50 -6.55
N TYR A 27 -5.33 14.06 -6.75
CA TYR A 27 -6.53 13.57 -6.10
C TYR A 27 -6.88 12.15 -6.56
N ARG A 28 -6.79 11.90 -7.86
CA ARG A 28 -7.07 10.56 -8.38
C ARG A 28 -6.11 9.52 -7.83
N LYS A 29 -4.83 9.89 -7.73
CA LYS A 29 -3.84 8.98 -7.19
C LYS A 29 -4.06 8.74 -5.69
N GLU A 30 -4.48 9.76 -4.99
CA GLU A 30 -4.80 9.60 -3.57
C GLU A 30 -5.97 8.66 -3.37
N LEU A 31 -7.02 8.81 -4.16
CA LEU A 31 -8.16 7.92 -4.05
C LEU A 31 -7.77 6.48 -4.33
N ARG A 32 -6.94 6.28 -5.32
CA ARG A 32 -6.49 4.95 -5.65
C ARG A 32 -5.70 4.33 -4.51
N PHE A 33 -4.83 5.11 -3.90
CA PHE A 33 -4.08 4.62 -2.75
C PHE A 33 -5.01 4.30 -1.57
N ASN A 34 -6.00 5.16 -1.32
CA ASN A 34 -6.93 4.92 -0.24
C ASN A 34 -7.69 3.61 -0.43
N ASP A 35 -8.11 3.34 -1.66
CA ASP A 35 -8.80 2.09 -1.96
C ASP A 35 -7.91 0.89 -1.73
N LEU A 36 -6.67 0.98 -2.18
CA LEU A 36 -5.74 -0.12 -1.99
C LEU A 36 -5.46 -0.34 -0.51
N TYR A 37 -5.28 0.73 0.24
CA TYR A 37 -5.05 0.62 1.67
C TYR A 37 -6.18 -0.15 2.35
N THR A 38 -7.42 0.20 2.01
CA THR A 38 -8.57 -0.47 2.60
C THR A 38 -8.56 -1.96 2.28
N LEU A 39 -8.28 -2.30 1.03
CA LEU A 39 -8.24 -3.70 0.64
C LEU A 39 -7.14 -4.47 1.34
N LEU A 40 -5.97 -3.84 1.50
CA LEU A 40 -4.86 -4.47 2.20
C LEU A 40 -5.21 -4.77 3.66
N GLN A 41 -5.94 -3.86 4.29
CA GLN A 41 -6.34 -4.06 5.68
C GLN A 41 -7.39 -5.17 5.82
N ASN A 42 -8.17 -5.40 4.80
CA ASN A 42 -9.27 -6.36 4.87
C ASN A 42 -8.90 -7.76 4.39
N GLY A 43 -7.74 -7.92 3.79
CA GLY A 43 -7.35 -9.24 3.30
C GLY A 43 -6.21 -9.10 2.31
N VAL A 44 -6.16 -10.03 1.36
CA VAL A 44 -5.16 -9.96 0.31
C VAL A 44 -5.69 -9.08 -0.80
N ALA A 45 -4.91 -8.12 -1.23
CA ALA A 45 -5.26 -7.24 -2.33
C ALA A 45 -4.41 -7.58 -3.55
N HIS A 46 -4.97 -7.34 -4.71
CA HIS A 46 -4.28 -7.57 -5.98
C HIS A 46 -4.38 -6.29 -6.79
N TRP A 47 -3.24 -5.82 -7.30
CA TRP A 47 -3.23 -4.56 -8.06
C TRP A 47 -2.08 -4.57 -9.05
N TRP A 48 -2.13 -3.60 -9.98
CA TRP A 48 -1.07 -3.40 -10.97
C TRP A 48 -0.37 -2.09 -10.70
N PHE A 49 0.91 -2.05 -10.92
CA PHE A 49 1.71 -0.85 -10.73
C PHE A 49 2.77 -0.75 -11.80
N GLU A 50 3.32 0.44 -11.94
CA GLU A 50 4.38 0.69 -12.92
C GLU A 50 5.73 0.60 -12.23
N LYS A 51 6.61 -0.21 -12.77
CA LYS A 51 7.96 -0.34 -12.25
C LYS A 51 8.79 0.86 -12.69
N LYS A 52 9.96 1.01 -12.08
CA LYS A 52 10.83 2.12 -12.41
C LYS A 52 11.24 2.13 -13.87
N ASP A 53 11.32 0.97 -14.51
CA ASP A 53 11.69 0.89 -15.90
C ASP A 53 10.51 1.12 -16.85
N GLY A 54 9.34 1.46 -16.32
CA GLY A 54 8.18 1.79 -17.14
C GLY A 54 7.29 0.61 -17.50
N THR A 55 7.64 -0.59 -17.08
CA THR A 55 6.81 -1.74 -17.39
C THR A 55 5.79 -1.96 -16.27
N ASP A 56 4.68 -2.58 -16.63
CA ASP A 56 3.62 -2.88 -15.68
C ASP A 56 3.88 -4.20 -14.99
N ARG A 57 3.47 -4.27 -13.73
CA ARG A 57 3.59 -5.50 -12.98
C ARG A 57 2.43 -5.58 -12.00
N ASN A 58 2.05 -6.79 -11.61
CA ASN A 58 1.02 -6.95 -10.60
C ASN A 58 1.62 -7.48 -9.31
N ALA A 59 0.89 -7.31 -8.22
CA ALA A 59 1.32 -7.76 -6.91
C ALA A 59 0.14 -8.25 -6.11
N PHE A 60 0.43 -9.12 -5.15
CA PHE A 60 -0.54 -9.63 -4.20
C PHE A 60 0.02 -9.37 -2.81
N GLY A 61 -0.71 -8.62 -2.01
CA GLY A 61 -0.19 -8.26 -0.70
C GLY A 61 -1.26 -8.09 0.34
N THR A 62 -0.84 -7.97 1.58
CA THR A 62 -1.78 -7.79 2.68
C THR A 62 -1.16 -6.97 3.80
N LEU A 63 -2.05 -6.35 4.58
CA LEU A 63 -1.72 -5.76 5.87
C LEU A 63 -2.74 -6.19 6.91
N ASN A 64 -3.51 -7.22 6.59
CA ASN A 64 -4.50 -7.75 7.52
C ASN A 64 -3.78 -8.46 8.65
N LYS A 65 -4.07 -8.03 9.87
CA LYS A 65 -3.34 -8.52 11.04
C LYS A 65 -3.46 -10.03 11.21
N ASP A 66 -4.63 -10.58 11.02
CA ASP A 66 -4.84 -12.01 11.19
C ASP A 66 -4.08 -12.82 10.16
N LEU A 67 -4.08 -12.34 8.93
CA LEU A 67 -3.33 -13.02 7.88
C LEU A 67 -1.84 -12.94 8.12
N LEU A 68 -1.37 -11.80 8.59
CA LEU A 68 0.06 -11.67 8.87
C LEU A 68 0.48 -12.63 9.97
N GLU A 69 -0.35 -12.81 10.97
CA GLU A 69 -0.03 -13.76 12.02
C GLU A 69 0.04 -15.18 11.49
N GLU A 70 -0.84 -15.52 10.57
CA GLU A 70 -0.81 -16.84 9.97
C GLU A 70 0.42 -17.05 9.09
N LEU A 71 0.79 -16.04 8.34
CA LEU A 71 1.83 -16.19 7.33
C LEU A 71 3.22 -16.09 7.91
N ILE A 72 3.45 -15.21 8.87
CA ILE A 72 4.79 -14.97 9.38
C ILE A 72 4.93 -15.18 10.88
N GLY A 73 3.83 -15.45 11.55
CA GLY A 73 3.88 -15.74 12.98
C GLY A 73 3.83 -14.50 13.83
N GLU A 74 3.51 -14.70 15.09
CA GLU A 74 3.31 -13.57 15.99
C GLU A 74 4.59 -12.91 16.39
N ASN A 75 5.69 -13.59 16.25
CA ASN A 75 6.95 -13.09 16.77
C ASN A 75 7.74 -12.25 15.80
N ASP A 76 7.27 -12.14 14.60
CA ASP A 76 8.05 -11.43 13.60
C ASP A 76 7.72 -9.95 13.60
N ASN A 77 8.52 -9.18 14.27
CA ASN A 77 8.33 -7.74 14.34
C ASN A 77 9.38 -6.97 13.57
N SER A 78 10.24 -7.66 12.88
CA SER A 78 11.40 -7.00 12.33
C SER A 78 11.05 -5.95 11.29
N SER A 79 9.95 -6.12 10.62
CA SER A 79 9.58 -5.21 9.56
C SER A 79 9.14 -3.86 10.08
N GLN A 80 8.89 -3.75 11.34
CA GLN A 80 8.37 -2.51 11.90
C GLN A 80 9.43 -1.66 12.55
N SER A 81 10.65 -1.90 12.22
CA SER A 81 11.73 -1.28 12.92
C SER A 81 12.03 0.15 12.51
N THR A 82 11.24 0.74 11.70
CA THR A 82 11.55 2.09 11.26
C THR A 82 11.65 3.02 12.46
N SER A 83 12.51 3.97 12.34
CA SER A 83 12.74 4.90 13.40
C SER A 83 11.59 5.87 13.63
N GLY A 84 10.80 6.08 12.62
CA GLY A 84 9.76 7.07 12.70
C GLY A 84 10.25 8.49 12.54
N GLN A 85 11.52 8.65 12.30
CA GLN A 85 12.11 9.98 12.18
C GLN A 85 12.23 10.44 10.75
N GLU A 86 12.12 9.52 9.82
CA GLU A 86 12.33 9.88 8.43
C GLU A 86 11.06 10.46 7.82
N GLU A 87 11.26 11.40 6.95
CA GLU A 87 10.14 11.97 6.23
C GLU A 87 9.58 10.96 5.26
N PHE A 88 8.29 11.08 5.02
CA PHE A 88 7.63 10.21 4.07
C PHE A 88 8.17 10.49 2.66
N ASN A 89 8.64 9.45 2.01
CA ASN A 89 9.24 9.59 0.69
C ASN A 89 8.41 8.97 -0.43
N GLY A 90 7.13 8.73 -0.17
CA GLY A 90 6.25 8.17 -1.20
C GLY A 90 6.23 6.66 -1.26
N VAL A 91 6.92 5.99 -0.35
CA VAL A 91 6.97 4.54 -0.34
C VAL A 91 6.16 4.01 0.84
N PHE A 92 5.27 3.08 0.55
CA PHE A 92 4.42 2.44 1.53
C PHE A 92 4.76 0.95 1.54
N HIS A 93 4.84 0.36 2.72
CA HIS A 93 5.27 -1.04 2.83
C HIS A 93 4.09 -1.97 3.06
N TYR A 94 4.14 -3.12 2.41
CA TYR A 94 3.12 -4.15 2.53
C TYR A 94 3.81 -5.51 2.53
N PHE A 95 3.08 -6.54 2.95
CA PHE A 95 3.64 -7.89 2.94
C PHE A 95 3.20 -8.58 1.65
N ASP A 96 4.17 -8.96 0.82
CA ASP A 96 3.94 -9.62 -0.46
C ASP A 96 3.72 -11.11 -0.19
N VAL A 97 2.49 -11.58 -0.45
CA VAL A 97 2.15 -12.95 -0.10
C VAL A 97 2.72 -13.97 -1.08
N GLU A 98 3.09 -13.54 -2.27
CA GLU A 98 3.73 -14.43 -3.22
C GLU A 98 5.20 -14.62 -2.91
N LYS A 99 5.86 -13.56 -2.53
CA LYS A 99 7.27 -13.59 -2.22
C LYS A 99 7.53 -13.91 -0.75
N MET A 100 6.50 -13.84 0.06
CA MET A 100 6.61 -14.03 1.51
C MET A 100 7.67 -13.09 2.11
N ALA A 101 7.55 -11.81 1.75
CA ALA A 101 8.51 -10.80 2.19
C ALA A 101 7.87 -9.42 2.17
N TRP A 102 8.40 -8.54 3.01
CA TRP A 102 7.96 -7.15 3.02
C TRP A 102 8.54 -6.42 1.82
N ARG A 103 7.73 -5.60 1.18
CA ARG A 103 8.15 -4.86 0.00
C ARG A 103 7.62 -3.45 0.05
N GLY A 104 8.29 -2.56 -0.67
CA GLY A 104 7.87 -1.17 -0.75
C GLY A 104 7.08 -0.91 -2.01
N LEU A 105 6.08 -0.07 -1.89
CA LEU A 105 5.23 0.34 -3.00
C LEU A 105 5.30 1.86 -3.12
N ARG A 106 5.65 2.36 -4.30
CA ARG A 106 5.55 3.80 -4.54
C ARG A 106 4.07 4.13 -4.72
N ILE A 107 3.55 5.00 -3.87
CA ILE A 107 2.10 5.24 -3.86
C ILE A 107 1.61 5.88 -5.15
N ASP A 108 2.48 6.55 -5.87
CA ASP A 108 2.09 7.18 -7.14
C ASP A 108 2.23 6.25 -8.33
N SER A 109 2.67 5.01 -8.12
CA SER A 109 2.87 4.07 -9.21
C SER A 109 1.68 3.15 -9.44
N ILE A 110 0.66 3.20 -8.60
CA ILE A 110 -0.47 2.29 -8.70
C ILE A 110 -1.26 2.63 -9.96
N LEU A 111 -1.45 1.61 -10.81
CA LEU A 111 -2.15 1.80 -12.06
C LEU A 111 -3.61 1.39 -11.97
N GLU A 112 -3.86 0.23 -11.39
CA GLU A 112 -5.21 -0.31 -11.36
C GLU A 112 -5.34 -1.26 -10.18
N ILE A 113 -6.53 -1.34 -9.62
CA ILE A 113 -6.81 -2.20 -8.48
C ILE A 113 -7.85 -3.22 -8.89
N ASP A 114 -7.60 -4.46 -8.53
CA ASP A 114 -8.53 -5.55 -8.82
C ASP A 114 -9.52 -5.63 -7.65
N PHE A 115 -10.64 -4.94 -7.81
CA PHE A 115 -11.65 -4.91 -6.75
C PHE A 115 -12.38 -6.23 -6.60
N ASP A 116 -12.28 -7.11 -7.57
CA ASP A 116 -12.95 -8.39 -7.53
C ASP A 116 -12.15 -9.48 -6.86
N TYR A 117 -10.86 -9.24 -6.66
CA TYR A 117 -10.02 -10.26 -6.09
C TYR A 117 -10.43 -10.51 -4.64
N GLY A 118 -10.64 -11.77 -4.31
CA GLY A 118 -11.02 -12.14 -2.96
C GLY A 118 -12.47 -11.89 -2.62
N SER A 119 -13.25 -11.36 -3.53
CA SER A 119 -14.68 -11.19 -3.33
C SER A 119 -15.37 -12.46 -3.70
N ILE A 120 -16.15 -12.99 -2.83
CA ILE A 120 -16.86 -14.22 -3.12
C ILE A 120 -18.33 -13.99 -3.03
#